data_a332d64c22127077b0862476446d6340
#
_entry.id   a332d64c22127077b0862476446d6340
#
_cell.length_a   1.000
_cell.length_b   1.000
_cell.length_c   1.000
_cell.angle_alpha   90.00
_cell.angle_beta   90.00
_cell.angle_gamma   90.00
#
_symmetry.space_group_name_H-M   'P 1'
#
loop_
_entity.id
_entity.type
_entity.pdbx_description
1 polymer ?
#
loop_
_entity_poly.entity_id
_entity_poly.type
_entity_poly.pdbx_seq_one_letter_code
_entity_poly.pdbx_strand_id
1 'polypeptide(L)'
;PAATVAPVGRLRPPDLIIQDELHLITGALGTAVGLFEVAVETLSSWETTVGAPVKPLIVASTATVRNAQEQVRGLYGRQVEIFPPQVLDVADTFFSQEVPIDDANPGRRYIGVSAQGVRLSSAEIRVSEVLLSAGQLLLDKAGAAADPYMTLVGYFNATRELAGMARYVVDDVQSRVNRPRKDSGFPRRWGTSFGLLNVGELTSRIASSEIGQTLDHLGLEFDPDYDTTAATLARIADARAGKKPASRKHSPFDVVLATSMLQVGVDVQRLGLMLVVGQPKNTAEYIQASSRVGRDPSARPGL
;
A
#
# COMPACT_ATOMS: atom_id res chain seq x y z
N PRO A 1 27.99 -11.98 -17.18
CA PRO A 1 28.28 -12.28 -18.56
C PRO A 1 28.37 -11.00 -19.38
N ALA A 2 29.40 -10.87 -20.22
CA ALA A 2 29.56 -9.71 -21.08
C ALA A 2 28.39 -9.68 -22.10
N ALA A 3 27.76 -8.51 -22.24
CA ALA A 3 26.71 -8.32 -23.23
C ALA A 3 27.32 -8.47 -24.65
N THR A 4 26.71 -9.32 -25.47
CA THR A 4 27.12 -9.46 -26.85
C THR A 4 26.35 -8.45 -27.68
N VAL A 5 27.06 -7.54 -28.34
CA VAL A 5 26.49 -6.59 -29.31
C VAL A 5 26.35 -7.28 -30.66
N ALA A 6 25.11 -7.49 -31.10
CA ALA A 6 24.83 -7.96 -32.45
C ALA A 6 24.40 -6.78 -33.33
N PRO A 7 24.93 -6.62 -34.56
CA PRO A 7 24.46 -5.61 -35.50
C PRO A 7 23.02 -5.95 -35.92
N VAL A 8 22.09 -5.05 -35.65
CA VAL A 8 20.69 -5.15 -36.09
C VAL A 8 20.44 -4.13 -37.21
N GLY A 9 19.56 -4.46 -38.15
CA GLY A 9 19.08 -3.50 -39.14
C GLY A 9 18.28 -2.36 -38.48
N ARG A 10 17.76 -1.43 -39.30
CA ARG A 10 16.93 -0.32 -38.80
C ARG A 10 15.70 -0.88 -38.04
N LEU A 11 15.60 -0.58 -36.75
CA LEU A 11 14.45 -1.00 -35.95
C LEU A 11 13.24 -0.14 -36.34
N ARG A 12 12.09 -0.79 -36.45
CA ARG A 12 10.80 -0.13 -36.62
C ARG A 12 10.41 0.48 -35.26
N PRO A 13 9.85 1.71 -35.23
CA PRO A 13 9.30 2.28 -33.99
C PRO A 13 8.15 1.42 -33.45
N PRO A 14 7.83 1.58 -32.14
CA PRO A 14 6.71 0.87 -31.54
C PRO A 14 5.38 1.29 -32.16
N ASP A 15 4.47 0.33 -32.37
CA ASP A 15 3.10 0.58 -32.83
C ASP A 15 2.14 0.85 -31.67
N LEU A 16 2.53 0.50 -30.43
CA LEU A 16 1.73 0.61 -29.22
C LEU A 16 2.57 1.18 -28.09
N ILE A 17 2.02 2.16 -27.41
CA ILE A 17 2.53 2.71 -26.15
C ILE A 17 1.47 2.44 -25.08
N ILE A 18 1.88 1.80 -23.98
CA ILE A 18 1.01 1.56 -22.81
C ILE A 18 1.46 2.51 -21.70
N GLN A 19 0.55 3.38 -21.26
CA GLN A 19 0.77 4.32 -20.18
C GLN A 19 -0.06 3.90 -18.96
N ASP A 20 0.61 3.42 -17.92
CA ASP A 20 -0.05 3.08 -16.66
C ASP A 20 -0.13 4.29 -15.73
N GLU A 21 -1.14 4.29 -14.83
CA GLU A 21 -1.35 5.30 -13.79
C GLU A 21 -1.41 6.75 -14.34
N LEU A 22 -2.11 6.95 -15.46
CA LEU A 22 -2.20 8.26 -16.15
C LEU A 22 -2.62 9.40 -15.21
N HIS A 23 -3.43 9.13 -14.18
CA HIS A 23 -3.91 10.13 -13.23
C HIS A 23 -2.79 10.79 -12.39
N LEU A 24 -1.60 10.18 -12.32
CA LEU A 24 -0.44 10.75 -11.63
C LEU A 24 0.25 11.85 -12.43
N ILE A 25 0.02 11.88 -13.74
CA ILE A 25 0.65 12.83 -14.65
C ILE A 25 -0.17 14.12 -14.67
N THR A 26 -0.01 14.95 -13.65
CA THR A 26 -0.77 16.21 -13.47
C THR A 26 0.14 17.36 -13.04
N GLY A 27 -0.34 18.59 -13.11
CA GLY A 27 0.38 19.77 -12.66
C GLY A 27 1.72 19.98 -13.37
N ALA A 28 2.75 20.32 -12.62
CA ALA A 28 4.10 20.57 -13.16
C ALA A 28 4.71 19.34 -13.83
N LEU A 29 4.47 18.13 -13.28
CA LEU A 29 4.87 16.88 -13.89
C LEU A 29 4.17 16.68 -15.23
N GLY A 30 2.86 16.98 -15.31
CA GLY A 30 2.09 16.88 -16.54
C GLY A 30 2.65 17.76 -17.66
N THR A 31 3.08 18.98 -17.33
CA THR A 31 3.74 19.88 -18.30
C THR A 31 5.05 19.30 -18.83
N ALA A 32 5.90 18.78 -17.95
CA ALA A 32 7.17 18.17 -18.33
C ALA A 32 6.97 16.91 -19.18
N VAL A 33 6.03 16.05 -18.79
CA VAL A 33 5.68 14.83 -19.53
C VAL A 33 5.09 15.18 -20.90
N GLY A 34 4.19 16.18 -21.00
CA GLY A 34 3.64 16.60 -22.29
C GLY A 34 4.70 17.05 -23.29
N LEU A 35 5.77 17.74 -22.83
CA LEU A 35 6.91 18.07 -23.68
C LEU A 35 7.70 16.81 -24.11
N PHE A 36 7.89 15.86 -23.20
CA PHE A 36 8.55 14.60 -23.48
C PHE A 36 7.75 13.74 -24.48
N GLU A 37 6.43 13.70 -24.34
CA GLU A 37 5.52 12.94 -25.22
C GLU A 37 5.56 13.44 -26.67
N VAL A 38 5.77 14.74 -26.92
CA VAL A 38 5.99 15.29 -28.27
C VAL A 38 7.24 14.65 -28.92
N ALA A 39 8.32 14.52 -28.15
CA ALA A 39 9.54 13.87 -28.64
C ALA A 39 9.32 12.37 -28.89
N VAL A 40 8.66 11.67 -27.95
CA VAL A 40 8.33 10.24 -28.10
C VAL A 40 7.44 10.01 -29.32
N GLU A 41 6.39 10.81 -29.50
CA GLU A 41 5.52 10.72 -30.67
C GLU A 41 6.27 10.94 -31.97
N THR A 42 7.14 11.96 -32.03
CA THR A 42 7.94 12.27 -33.21
C THR A 42 8.89 11.11 -33.56
N LEU A 43 9.60 10.56 -32.59
CA LEU A 43 10.52 9.43 -32.76
C LEU A 43 9.81 8.12 -33.09
N SER A 44 8.57 7.97 -32.63
CA SER A 44 7.75 6.77 -32.85
C SER A 44 6.86 6.86 -34.10
N SER A 45 6.83 7.99 -34.76
CA SER A 45 6.09 8.17 -36.02
C SER A 45 6.91 7.69 -37.20
N TRP A 46 6.24 7.07 -38.18
CA TRP A 46 6.85 6.60 -39.40
C TRP A 46 5.89 6.74 -40.59
N GLU A 47 6.39 6.55 -41.80
CA GLU A 47 5.58 6.62 -42.98
C GLU A 47 5.42 5.23 -43.61
N THR A 48 4.23 4.93 -44.07
CA THR A 48 3.99 3.70 -44.86
C THR A 48 4.66 3.78 -46.21
N THR A 49 4.71 2.68 -46.93
CA THR A 49 5.22 2.63 -48.29
C THR A 49 4.48 3.54 -49.29
N VAL A 50 3.25 3.95 -48.95
CA VAL A 50 2.43 4.90 -49.73
C VAL A 50 2.49 6.32 -49.21
N GLY A 51 3.42 6.63 -48.27
CA GLY A 51 3.63 7.98 -47.72
C GLY A 51 2.61 8.42 -46.70
N ALA A 52 1.77 7.52 -46.16
CA ALA A 52 0.84 7.85 -45.12
C ALA A 52 1.53 7.85 -43.75
N PRO A 53 1.37 8.93 -42.95
CA PRO A 53 1.93 8.99 -41.61
C PRO A 53 1.22 8.02 -40.67
N VAL A 54 2.02 7.27 -39.91
CA VAL A 54 1.53 6.33 -38.87
C VAL A 54 2.11 6.78 -37.53
N LYS A 55 1.24 6.82 -36.54
CA LYS A 55 1.57 7.11 -35.14
C LYS A 55 1.22 5.93 -34.27
N PRO A 56 1.95 5.68 -33.16
CA PRO A 56 1.61 4.60 -32.26
C PRO A 56 0.22 4.80 -31.65
N LEU A 57 -0.48 3.71 -31.42
CA LEU A 57 -1.65 3.69 -30.56
C LEU A 57 -1.21 3.93 -29.10
N ILE A 58 -1.89 4.80 -28.38
CA ILE A 58 -1.65 5.01 -26.95
C ILE A 58 -2.83 4.41 -26.18
N VAL A 59 -2.54 3.44 -25.31
CA VAL A 59 -3.51 2.86 -24.38
C VAL A 59 -3.10 3.27 -22.98
N ALA A 60 -3.96 4.01 -22.28
CA ALA A 60 -3.68 4.47 -20.94
C ALA A 60 -4.61 3.79 -19.94
N SER A 61 -4.06 3.30 -18.84
CA SER A 61 -4.82 2.86 -17.68
C SER A 61 -4.83 3.95 -16.61
N THR A 62 -5.94 4.08 -15.90
CA THR A 62 -6.07 5.06 -14.82
C THR A 62 -7.17 4.65 -13.84
N ALA A 63 -6.99 4.97 -12.57
CA ALA A 63 -7.99 4.62 -11.55
C ALA A 63 -9.27 5.48 -11.69
N THR A 64 -9.13 6.81 -11.62
CA THR A 64 -10.28 7.73 -11.74
C THR A 64 -9.80 9.08 -12.27
N VAL A 65 -10.36 9.51 -13.37
CA VAL A 65 -10.06 10.84 -13.96
C VAL A 65 -11.36 11.59 -14.15
N ARG A 66 -11.47 12.76 -13.52
CA ARG A 66 -12.63 13.64 -13.71
C ARG A 66 -12.71 14.23 -15.12
N ASN A 67 -11.56 14.57 -15.70
CA ASN A 67 -11.45 15.25 -16.99
C ASN A 67 -10.45 14.52 -17.89
N ALA A 68 -10.70 13.24 -18.20
CA ALA A 68 -9.81 12.43 -19.03
C ALA A 68 -9.54 13.08 -20.40
N GLN A 69 -10.57 13.68 -21.02
CA GLN A 69 -10.42 14.32 -22.33
C GLN A 69 -9.45 15.53 -22.29
N GLU A 70 -9.56 16.38 -21.28
CA GLU A 70 -8.64 17.52 -21.11
C GLU A 70 -7.22 17.07 -20.83
N GLN A 71 -7.06 16.08 -19.95
CA GLN A 71 -5.74 15.55 -19.60
C GLN A 71 -5.06 14.91 -20.81
N VAL A 72 -5.75 14.04 -21.54
CA VAL A 72 -5.23 13.36 -22.72
C VAL A 72 -4.90 14.37 -23.84
N ARG A 73 -5.79 15.37 -24.05
CA ARG A 73 -5.53 16.43 -25.01
C ARG A 73 -4.31 17.27 -24.63
N GLY A 74 -4.14 17.58 -23.35
CA GLY A 74 -2.98 18.31 -22.85
C GLY A 74 -1.65 17.57 -22.95
N LEU A 75 -1.66 16.24 -22.73
CA LEU A 75 -0.46 15.41 -22.79
C LEU A 75 -0.10 14.96 -24.21
N TYR A 76 -1.06 14.52 -24.98
CA TYR A 76 -0.84 13.83 -26.26
C TYR A 76 -1.36 14.61 -27.47
N GLY A 77 -2.10 15.72 -27.28
CA GLY A 77 -2.73 16.45 -28.38
C GLY A 77 -3.77 15.64 -29.15
N ARG A 78 -4.29 14.53 -28.58
CA ARG A 78 -5.19 13.58 -29.21
C ARG A 78 -6.57 13.57 -28.58
N GLN A 79 -7.54 13.05 -29.31
CA GLN A 79 -8.84 12.65 -28.74
C GLN A 79 -8.71 11.34 -28.00
N VAL A 80 -9.57 11.12 -27.01
CA VAL A 80 -9.61 9.89 -26.21
C VAL A 80 -10.97 9.23 -26.34
N GLU A 81 -10.94 7.91 -26.51
CA GLU A 81 -12.08 7.04 -26.32
C GLU A 81 -11.94 6.35 -24.96
N ILE A 82 -12.99 6.38 -24.15
CA ILE A 82 -12.99 5.80 -22.81
C ILE A 82 -13.60 4.40 -22.88
N PHE A 83 -12.83 3.44 -22.42
CA PHE A 83 -13.26 2.05 -22.30
C PHE A 83 -12.99 1.54 -20.86
N PRO A 84 -13.93 0.81 -20.25
CA PRO A 84 -15.24 0.44 -20.77
C PRO A 84 -16.22 1.63 -20.80
N PRO A 85 -17.32 1.55 -21.56
CA PRO A 85 -18.36 2.55 -21.53
C PRO A 85 -19.04 2.60 -20.17
N GLN A 86 -19.80 3.66 -19.91
CA GLN A 86 -20.56 3.78 -18.67
C GLN A 86 -21.53 2.60 -18.50
N VAL A 87 -21.60 2.09 -17.28
CA VAL A 87 -22.47 0.98 -16.92
C VAL A 87 -23.81 1.49 -16.37
N LEU A 88 -24.85 0.67 -16.50
CA LEU A 88 -26.16 0.94 -15.91
C LEU A 88 -26.22 0.54 -14.44
N ASP A 89 -25.44 -0.47 -14.05
CA ASP A 89 -25.34 -0.96 -12.70
C ASP A 89 -23.87 -1.03 -12.26
N VAL A 90 -23.54 -0.40 -11.16
CA VAL A 90 -22.18 -0.38 -10.61
C VAL A 90 -21.74 -1.73 -10.06
N ALA A 91 -22.70 -2.60 -9.73
CA ALA A 91 -22.43 -3.97 -9.26
C ALA A 91 -22.08 -4.93 -10.41
N ASP A 92 -22.38 -4.56 -11.66
CA ASP A 92 -22.11 -5.38 -12.84
C ASP A 92 -21.46 -4.52 -13.93
N THR A 93 -20.14 -4.50 -13.95
CA THR A 93 -19.34 -3.74 -14.91
C THR A 93 -18.75 -4.66 -15.97
N PHE A 94 -18.14 -4.09 -17.01
CA PHE A 94 -17.48 -4.87 -18.05
C PHE A 94 -16.35 -5.78 -17.50
N PHE A 95 -15.64 -5.32 -16.47
CA PHE A 95 -14.47 -6.04 -15.92
C PHE A 95 -14.74 -6.74 -14.60
N SER A 96 -15.82 -6.39 -13.88
CA SER A 96 -16.05 -6.88 -12.54
C SER A 96 -17.53 -6.99 -12.21
N GLN A 97 -17.85 -7.99 -11.41
CA GLN A 97 -19.16 -8.20 -10.84
C GLN A 97 -19.05 -8.20 -9.32
N GLU A 98 -19.98 -7.55 -8.64
CA GLU A 98 -20.04 -7.56 -7.20
C GLU A 98 -20.46 -8.94 -6.70
N VAL A 99 -19.67 -9.50 -5.79
CA VAL A 99 -19.99 -10.76 -5.11
C VAL A 99 -20.67 -10.43 -3.78
N PRO A 100 -21.82 -11.06 -3.47
CA PRO A 100 -22.49 -10.87 -2.19
C PRO A 100 -21.56 -11.17 -1.00
N ILE A 101 -21.66 -10.36 0.04
CA ILE A 101 -20.90 -10.57 1.28
C ILE A 101 -21.60 -11.69 2.07
N ASP A 102 -20.86 -12.75 2.34
CA ASP A 102 -21.27 -13.91 3.13
C ASP A 102 -20.09 -14.46 3.94
N ASP A 103 -20.28 -15.60 4.62
CA ASP A 103 -19.22 -16.22 5.42
C ASP A 103 -18.03 -16.73 4.59
N ALA A 104 -18.26 -17.06 3.31
CA ALA A 104 -17.21 -17.47 2.37
C ALA A 104 -16.51 -16.27 1.74
N ASN A 105 -17.23 -15.14 1.63
CA ASN A 105 -16.75 -13.88 1.03
C ASN A 105 -17.00 -12.74 2.02
N PRO A 106 -16.23 -12.65 3.13
CA PRO A 106 -16.51 -11.70 4.21
C PRO A 106 -16.33 -10.23 3.82
N GLY A 107 -15.71 -9.96 2.68
CA GLY A 107 -15.48 -8.62 2.19
C GLY A 107 -14.53 -7.79 3.06
N ARG A 108 -14.43 -6.50 2.77
CA ARG A 108 -13.65 -5.55 3.57
C ARG A 108 -14.56 -4.81 4.55
N ARG A 109 -14.14 -4.72 5.80
CA ARG A 109 -14.89 -4.02 6.84
C ARG A 109 -14.34 -2.62 7.06
N TYR A 110 -15.19 -1.59 7.00
CA TYR A 110 -14.86 -0.21 7.29
C TYR A 110 -15.50 0.21 8.62
N ILE A 111 -14.69 0.72 9.53
CA ILE A 111 -15.13 1.20 10.84
C ILE A 111 -14.79 2.67 10.97
N GLY A 112 -15.81 3.53 11.10
CA GLY A 112 -15.64 4.94 11.38
C GLY A 112 -15.48 5.18 12.88
N VAL A 113 -14.38 5.85 13.28
CA VAL A 113 -14.15 6.27 14.65
C VAL A 113 -14.28 7.79 14.74
N SER A 114 -15.31 8.27 15.44
CA SER A 114 -15.49 9.69 15.72
C SER A 114 -14.93 10.03 17.11
N ALA A 115 -14.01 10.98 17.17
CA ALA A 115 -13.32 11.38 18.38
C ALA A 115 -13.75 12.77 18.86
N GLN A 116 -15.05 13.04 18.90
CA GLN A 116 -15.59 14.34 19.35
C GLN A 116 -15.14 14.64 20.78
N GLY A 117 -14.61 15.85 20.99
CA GLY A 117 -14.14 16.30 22.29
C GLY A 117 -12.76 15.75 22.72
N VAL A 118 -12.14 14.91 21.90
CA VAL A 118 -10.80 14.36 22.14
C VAL A 118 -9.83 14.89 21.09
N ARG A 119 -8.58 15.14 21.47
CA ARG A 119 -7.54 15.51 20.50
C ARG A 119 -7.30 14.35 19.54
N LEU A 120 -7.14 14.65 18.25
CA LEU A 120 -6.89 13.64 17.20
C LEU A 120 -5.73 12.73 17.59
N SER A 121 -4.60 13.29 18.04
CA SER A 121 -3.44 12.51 18.49
C SER A 121 -3.76 11.50 19.60
N SER A 122 -4.62 11.87 20.54
CA SER A 122 -5.04 10.94 21.61
C SER A 122 -5.89 9.80 21.07
N ALA A 123 -6.73 10.07 20.07
CA ALA A 123 -7.51 9.05 19.38
C ALA A 123 -6.60 8.13 18.57
N GLU A 124 -5.67 8.67 17.80
CA GLU A 124 -4.68 7.92 17.01
C GLU A 124 -3.88 6.95 17.89
N ILE A 125 -3.33 7.45 19.01
CA ILE A 125 -2.59 6.64 19.98
C ILE A 125 -3.47 5.51 20.52
N ARG A 126 -4.71 5.82 20.92
CA ARG A 126 -5.61 4.84 21.53
C ARG A 126 -6.08 3.78 20.54
N VAL A 127 -6.43 4.17 19.32
CA VAL A 127 -6.83 3.24 18.27
C VAL A 127 -5.66 2.32 17.89
N SER A 128 -4.46 2.88 17.72
CA SER A 128 -3.26 2.09 17.42
C SER A 128 -2.91 1.10 18.54
N GLU A 129 -3.01 1.53 19.81
CA GLU A 129 -2.84 0.65 20.98
C GLU A 129 -3.80 -0.53 20.92
N VAL A 130 -5.08 -0.30 20.66
CA VAL A 130 -6.11 -1.33 20.58
C VAL A 130 -5.84 -2.28 19.42
N LEU A 131 -5.60 -1.75 18.23
CA LEU A 131 -5.37 -2.56 17.01
C LEU A 131 -4.13 -3.45 17.14
N LEU A 132 -3.00 -2.90 17.60
CA LEU A 132 -1.77 -3.67 17.78
C LEU A 132 -1.90 -4.75 18.86
N SER A 133 -2.58 -4.43 19.97
CA SER A 133 -2.81 -5.39 21.05
C SER A 133 -3.80 -6.48 20.65
N ALA A 134 -4.83 -6.13 19.86
CA ALA A 134 -5.77 -7.08 19.30
C ALA A 134 -5.08 -8.03 18.29
N GLY A 135 -4.17 -7.53 17.46
CA GLY A 135 -3.35 -8.35 16.58
C GLY A 135 -2.58 -9.42 17.35
N GLN A 136 -1.92 -9.05 18.47
CA GLN A 136 -1.23 -10.03 19.31
C GLN A 136 -2.18 -11.07 19.90
N LEU A 137 -3.35 -10.64 20.36
CA LEU A 137 -4.36 -11.56 20.88
C LEU A 137 -4.83 -12.56 19.81
N LEU A 138 -5.00 -12.10 18.58
CA LEU A 138 -5.36 -12.94 17.45
C LEU A 138 -4.24 -13.92 17.11
N LEU A 139 -2.97 -13.47 17.06
CA LEU A 139 -1.83 -14.34 16.81
C LEU A 139 -1.72 -15.44 17.87
N ASP A 140 -1.89 -15.09 19.15
CA ASP A 140 -1.83 -16.04 20.27
C ASP A 140 -2.95 -17.07 20.20
N LYS A 141 -4.11 -16.76 19.59
CA LYS A 141 -5.28 -17.65 19.49
C LYS A 141 -5.37 -18.41 18.16
N ALA A 142 -5.06 -17.75 17.05
CA ALA A 142 -5.31 -18.26 15.70
C ALA A 142 -4.04 -18.56 14.91
N GLY A 143 -2.85 -18.28 15.47
CA GLY A 143 -1.58 -18.56 14.81
C GLY A 143 -1.42 -17.80 13.51
N ALA A 144 -0.93 -18.45 12.46
CA ALA A 144 -0.61 -17.84 11.18
C ALA A 144 -1.79 -17.14 10.49
N ALA A 145 -3.03 -17.55 10.76
CA ALA A 145 -4.22 -16.89 10.21
C ALA A 145 -4.37 -15.44 10.69
N ALA A 146 -3.69 -15.04 11.78
CA ALA A 146 -3.69 -13.66 12.28
C ALA A 146 -2.66 -12.75 11.61
N ASP A 147 -1.73 -13.28 10.81
CA ASP A 147 -0.66 -12.49 10.18
C ASP A 147 -1.17 -11.22 9.46
N PRO A 148 -2.28 -11.23 8.72
CA PRO A 148 -2.78 -10.04 8.03
C PRO A 148 -3.06 -8.84 8.94
N TYR A 149 -3.36 -9.11 10.21
CA TYR A 149 -3.72 -8.10 11.21
C TYR A 149 -2.57 -7.74 12.15
N MET A 150 -1.39 -8.30 11.91
CA MET A 150 -0.20 -8.07 12.75
C MET A 150 0.57 -6.82 12.37
N THR A 151 0.48 -6.36 11.14
CA THR A 151 1.08 -5.09 10.68
C THR A 151 -0.02 -4.03 10.57
N LEU A 152 0.09 -2.96 11.35
CA LEU A 152 -0.78 -1.79 11.24
C LEU A 152 -0.27 -0.86 10.15
N VAL A 153 -1.03 -0.70 9.07
CA VAL A 153 -0.75 0.29 8.03
C VAL A 153 -1.45 1.60 8.39
N GLY A 154 -0.71 2.65 8.67
CA GLY A 154 -1.23 4.01 8.91
C GLY A 154 -1.15 4.84 7.64
N TYR A 155 -2.29 5.32 7.14
CA TYR A 155 -2.36 6.22 5.98
C TYR A 155 -2.63 7.66 6.41
N PHE A 156 -1.84 8.61 5.89
CA PHE A 156 -1.90 10.03 6.23
C PHE A 156 -1.99 10.89 4.97
N ASN A 157 -2.76 11.97 5.05
CA ASN A 157 -2.90 12.91 3.95
C ASN A 157 -1.66 13.80 3.73
N ALA A 158 -0.81 13.93 4.75
CA ALA A 158 0.38 14.75 4.69
C ALA A 158 1.55 14.14 5.47
N THR A 159 2.77 14.36 4.98
CA THR A 159 4.01 13.90 5.63
C THR A 159 4.23 14.53 7.02
N ARG A 160 3.65 15.70 7.29
CA ARG A 160 3.70 16.35 8.60
C ARG A 160 2.88 15.58 9.64
N GLU A 161 1.69 15.12 9.28
CA GLU A 161 0.82 14.31 10.13
C GLU A 161 1.47 12.96 10.44
N LEU A 162 2.01 12.32 9.39
CA LEU A 162 2.77 11.08 9.51
C LEU A 162 3.96 11.23 10.48
N ALA A 163 4.75 12.30 10.37
CA ALA A 163 5.88 12.55 11.27
C ALA A 163 5.44 12.70 12.74
N GLY A 164 4.26 13.28 12.98
CA GLY A 164 3.63 13.32 14.29
C GLY A 164 3.34 11.92 14.82
N MET A 165 2.68 11.10 13.98
CA MET A 165 2.36 9.72 14.34
C MET A 165 3.59 8.85 14.57
N ALA A 166 4.65 9.01 13.78
CA ALA A 166 5.90 8.27 13.97
C ALA A 166 6.45 8.47 15.39
N ARG A 167 6.40 9.69 15.92
CA ARG A 167 6.77 9.98 17.32
C ARG A 167 5.81 9.31 18.30
N TYR A 168 4.50 9.41 18.08
CA TYR A 168 3.53 8.77 18.96
C TYR A 168 3.68 7.26 19.02
N VAL A 169 4.04 6.62 17.90
CA VAL A 169 4.28 5.18 17.87
C VAL A 169 5.45 4.81 18.78
N VAL A 170 6.56 5.54 18.69
CA VAL A 170 7.78 5.25 19.48
C VAL A 170 7.60 5.57 20.96
N ASP A 171 6.99 6.71 21.29
CA ASP A 171 6.90 7.19 22.66
C ASP A 171 5.67 6.63 23.38
N ASP A 172 4.47 6.93 22.85
CA ASP A 172 3.20 6.70 23.53
C ASP A 172 2.64 5.30 23.28
N VAL A 173 2.51 4.90 22.00
CA VAL A 173 1.92 3.60 21.62
C VAL A 173 2.78 2.47 22.14
N GLN A 174 4.11 2.54 21.91
CA GLN A 174 5.08 1.57 22.42
C GLN A 174 4.94 1.35 23.94
N SER A 175 4.84 2.44 24.70
CA SER A 175 4.70 2.38 26.16
C SER A 175 3.41 1.69 26.58
N ARG A 176 2.31 1.98 25.87
CA ARG A 176 0.97 1.43 26.18
C ARG A 176 0.85 -0.04 25.81
N VAL A 177 1.31 -0.44 24.64
CA VAL A 177 1.25 -1.86 24.19
C VAL A 177 2.19 -2.75 24.99
N ASN A 178 3.28 -2.19 25.53
CA ASN A 178 4.20 -2.90 26.43
C ASN A 178 3.62 -3.13 27.82
N ARG A 179 2.70 -2.28 28.24
CA ARG A 179 2.04 -2.34 29.56
C ARG A 179 0.54 -2.15 29.41
N PRO A 180 -0.17 -3.11 28.80
CA PRO A 180 -1.61 -2.99 28.62
C PRO A 180 -2.31 -2.85 29.97
N ARG A 181 -3.42 -2.13 29.99
CA ARG A 181 -4.24 -1.98 31.20
C ARG A 181 -4.75 -3.34 31.63
N LYS A 182 -4.70 -3.61 32.94
CA LYS A 182 -5.12 -4.92 33.51
C LYS A 182 -6.56 -5.29 33.19
N ASP A 183 -7.43 -4.29 33.05
CA ASP A 183 -8.85 -4.42 32.75
C ASP A 183 -9.17 -4.52 31.24
N SER A 184 -8.19 -4.38 30.37
CA SER A 184 -8.40 -4.35 28.91
C SER A 184 -8.60 -5.75 28.29
N GLY A 185 -8.14 -6.80 28.98
CA GLY A 185 -8.13 -8.18 28.42
C GLY A 185 -7.13 -8.40 27.28
N PHE A 186 -6.33 -7.37 26.91
CA PHE A 186 -5.32 -7.51 25.87
C PHE A 186 -3.99 -8.02 26.43
N PRO A 187 -3.29 -8.91 25.69
CA PRO A 187 -1.92 -9.27 26.00
C PRO A 187 -0.97 -8.10 25.72
N ARG A 188 0.25 -8.21 26.24
CA ARG A 188 1.35 -7.33 25.84
C ARG A 188 1.68 -7.57 24.37
N ARG A 189 1.77 -6.49 23.57
CA ARG A 189 2.36 -6.57 22.24
C ARG A 189 3.87 -6.56 22.35
N TRP A 190 4.48 -7.62 21.87
CA TRP A 190 5.93 -7.72 21.77
C TRP A 190 6.37 -7.19 20.40
N GLY A 191 7.07 -6.05 20.40
CA GLY A 191 7.60 -5.51 19.15
C GLY A 191 8.68 -6.42 18.57
N THR A 192 8.74 -6.47 17.25
CA THR A 192 9.63 -7.38 16.51
C THR A 192 11.10 -6.92 16.48
N SER A 193 11.37 -5.65 16.80
CA SER A 193 12.71 -5.08 16.89
C SER A 193 13.21 -5.06 18.34
N PHE A 194 13.77 -6.17 18.80
CA PHE A 194 14.31 -6.28 20.18
C PHE A 194 13.31 -5.91 21.30
N GLY A 195 12.01 -6.22 21.07
CA GLY A 195 10.93 -5.87 22.00
C GLY A 195 10.36 -4.48 21.82
N LEU A 196 10.90 -3.70 20.88
CA LEU A 196 10.35 -2.43 20.41
C LEU A 196 9.57 -2.66 19.11
N LEU A 197 8.56 -1.81 18.85
CA LEU A 197 7.83 -1.81 17.60
C LEU A 197 8.77 -1.50 16.43
N ASN A 198 8.74 -2.36 15.41
CA ASN A 198 9.46 -2.14 14.17
C ASN A 198 8.61 -1.27 13.24
N VAL A 199 9.07 -0.04 13.00
CA VAL A 199 8.30 0.96 12.25
C VAL A 199 8.94 1.20 10.90
N GLY A 200 8.15 1.01 9.85
CA GLY A 200 8.52 1.35 8.47
C GLY A 200 7.83 2.63 8.01
N GLU A 201 8.40 3.28 7.00
CA GLU A 201 7.82 4.45 6.34
C GLU A 201 7.72 4.21 4.83
N LEU A 202 6.61 4.64 4.20
CA LEU A 202 6.39 4.66 2.75
C LEU A 202 5.94 6.05 2.32
N THR A 203 6.93 6.92 2.10
CA THR A 203 6.70 8.32 1.69
C THR A 203 7.66 8.71 0.59
N SER A 204 7.42 9.86 -0.03
CA SER A 204 8.30 10.44 -1.05
C SER A 204 9.72 10.80 -0.54
N ARG A 205 9.99 10.62 0.75
CA ARG A 205 11.32 10.83 1.34
C ARG A 205 12.25 9.64 1.15
N ILE A 206 11.68 8.44 0.91
CA ILE A 206 12.46 7.23 0.69
C ILE A 206 13.12 7.31 -0.68
N ALA A 207 14.40 6.99 -0.75
CA ALA A 207 15.11 6.90 -2.02
C ALA A 207 14.49 5.79 -2.88
N SER A 208 14.38 6.01 -4.19
CA SER A 208 13.79 5.04 -5.12
C SER A 208 14.48 3.66 -5.06
N SER A 209 15.77 3.64 -4.74
CA SER A 209 16.54 2.40 -4.54
C SER A 209 16.15 1.60 -3.30
N GLU A 210 15.52 2.23 -2.31
CA GLU A 210 15.14 1.61 -1.03
C GLU A 210 13.68 1.13 -1.04
N ILE A 211 12.87 1.60 -1.99
CA ILE A 211 11.45 1.23 -2.10
C ILE A 211 11.31 -0.28 -2.25
N GLY A 212 12.09 -0.90 -3.14
CA GLY A 212 12.06 -2.36 -3.35
C GLY A 212 12.35 -3.13 -2.07
N GLN A 213 13.38 -2.74 -1.34
CA GLN A 213 13.74 -3.38 -0.07
C GLN A 213 12.64 -3.20 1.00
N THR A 214 12.00 -2.05 1.04
CA THR A 214 10.89 -1.79 1.96
C THR A 214 9.67 -2.65 1.61
N LEU A 215 9.37 -2.84 0.33
CA LEU A 215 8.29 -3.71 -0.13
C LEU A 215 8.58 -5.18 0.16
N ASP A 216 9.81 -5.65 -0.08
CA ASP A 216 10.25 -6.99 0.29
C ASP A 216 10.10 -7.22 1.81
N HIS A 217 10.47 -6.22 2.60
CA HIS A 217 10.33 -6.27 4.05
C HIS A 217 8.87 -6.29 4.52
N LEU A 218 7.98 -5.56 3.82
CA LEU A 218 6.53 -5.62 4.05
C LEU A 218 5.94 -7.00 3.76
N GLY A 219 6.55 -7.77 2.88
CA GLY A 219 6.17 -9.14 2.56
C GLY A 219 6.52 -10.16 3.66
N LEU A 220 7.34 -9.80 4.66
CA LEU A 220 7.71 -10.70 5.75
C LEU A 220 6.50 -10.97 6.66
N GLU A 221 6.17 -12.25 6.84
CA GLU A 221 5.07 -12.70 7.68
C GLU A 221 5.51 -12.84 9.14
N PHE A 222 4.54 -12.71 10.04
CA PHE A 222 4.72 -13.07 11.45
C PHE A 222 4.67 -14.59 11.61
N ASP A 223 5.61 -15.09 12.38
CA ASP A 223 5.75 -16.53 12.64
C ASP A 223 5.17 -16.85 14.03
N PRO A 224 4.11 -17.70 14.14
CA PRO A 224 3.54 -18.08 15.41
C PRO A 224 4.55 -18.76 16.36
N ASP A 225 5.50 -19.51 15.82
CA ASP A 225 6.55 -20.18 16.59
C ASP A 225 7.61 -19.20 17.13
N TYR A 226 7.59 -17.96 16.62
CA TYR A 226 8.48 -16.91 17.05
C TYR A 226 7.77 -15.73 17.71
N ASP A 227 6.63 -15.27 17.20
CA ASP A 227 6.02 -13.98 17.54
C ASP A 227 4.85 -14.08 18.54
N THR A 228 4.36 -15.29 18.89
CA THR A 228 3.37 -15.46 19.96
C THR A 228 3.93 -15.05 21.30
N THR A 229 3.06 -14.67 22.22
CA THR A 229 3.42 -14.36 23.62
C THR A 229 4.18 -15.53 24.26
N ALA A 230 3.71 -16.74 24.07
CA ALA A 230 4.35 -17.95 24.61
C ALA A 230 5.77 -18.15 24.06
N ALA A 231 5.93 -18.10 22.76
CA ALA A 231 7.24 -18.23 22.09
C ALA A 231 8.22 -17.14 22.52
N THR A 232 7.75 -15.91 22.65
CA THR A 232 8.58 -14.79 23.11
C THR A 232 9.02 -14.94 24.54
N LEU A 233 8.14 -15.38 25.45
CA LEU A 233 8.48 -15.65 26.84
C LEU A 233 9.46 -16.81 26.96
N ALA A 234 9.31 -17.87 26.16
CA ALA A 234 10.26 -18.99 26.11
C ALA A 234 11.67 -18.50 25.70
N ARG A 235 11.79 -17.69 24.64
CA ARG A 235 13.08 -17.12 24.23
C ARG A 235 13.72 -16.23 25.31
N ILE A 236 12.91 -15.46 26.02
CA ILE A 236 13.40 -14.64 27.15
C ILE A 236 13.91 -15.53 28.27
N ALA A 237 13.20 -16.62 28.60
CA ALA A 237 13.63 -17.58 29.61
C ALA A 237 14.95 -18.28 29.23
N ASP A 238 15.07 -18.72 27.97
CA ASP A 238 16.31 -19.33 27.46
C ASP A 238 17.49 -18.36 27.53
N ALA A 239 17.29 -17.10 27.13
CA ALA A 239 18.33 -16.06 27.23
C ALA A 239 18.76 -15.83 28.70
N ARG A 240 17.81 -15.80 29.64
CA ARG A 240 18.11 -15.68 31.09
C ARG A 240 18.83 -16.90 31.64
N ALA A 241 18.60 -18.08 31.07
CA ALA A 241 19.30 -19.32 31.43
C ALA A 241 20.69 -19.45 30.75
N GLY A 242 21.14 -18.42 30.03
CA GLY A 242 22.42 -18.43 29.31
C GLY A 242 22.43 -19.25 28.03
N LYS A 243 21.28 -19.74 27.57
CA LYS A 243 21.16 -20.41 26.28
C LYS A 243 21.08 -19.37 25.16
N LYS A 244 21.58 -19.73 23.96
CA LYS A 244 21.44 -18.89 22.78
C LYS A 244 19.98 -18.99 22.29
N PRO A 245 19.19 -17.89 22.38
CA PRO A 245 17.80 -17.92 21.90
C PRO A 245 17.75 -18.03 20.38
N ALA A 246 16.66 -18.55 19.86
CA ALA A 246 16.38 -18.51 18.42
C ALA A 246 16.42 -17.06 17.92
N SER A 247 17.07 -16.85 16.79
CA SER A 247 17.18 -15.54 16.14
C SER A 247 16.73 -15.63 14.69
N ARG A 248 16.13 -14.56 14.17
CA ARG A 248 15.80 -14.42 12.75
C ARG A 248 16.60 -13.30 12.11
N LYS A 249 16.85 -13.40 10.82
CA LYS A 249 17.66 -12.42 10.08
C LYS A 249 16.92 -11.10 9.88
N HIS A 250 15.64 -11.17 9.59
CA HIS A 250 14.78 -10.02 9.33
C HIS A 250 13.48 -10.16 10.13
N SER A 251 13.01 -9.05 10.68
CA SER A 251 11.78 -8.98 11.47
C SER A 251 10.70 -8.25 10.68
N PRO A 252 9.44 -8.73 10.60
CA PRO A 252 8.37 -8.00 9.94
C PRO A 252 8.14 -6.62 10.59
N PHE A 253 7.53 -5.70 9.86
CA PHE A 253 7.11 -4.44 10.42
C PHE A 253 5.88 -4.62 11.32
N ASP A 254 5.91 -4.02 12.52
CA ASP A 254 4.74 -3.90 13.39
C ASP A 254 3.81 -2.78 12.92
N VAL A 255 4.39 -1.69 12.44
CA VAL A 255 3.67 -0.50 11.95
C VAL A 255 4.33 -0.02 10.67
N VAL A 256 3.52 0.36 9.70
CA VAL A 256 3.99 1.05 8.49
C VAL A 256 3.20 2.33 8.33
N LEU A 257 3.91 3.44 8.25
CA LEU A 257 3.30 4.76 8.06
C LEU A 257 3.48 5.20 6.61
N ALA A 258 2.39 5.55 5.95
CA ALA A 258 2.39 5.84 4.52
C ALA A 258 1.59 7.10 4.17
N THR A 259 1.97 7.70 3.07
CA THR A 259 1.18 8.74 2.37
C THR A 259 0.77 8.23 0.99
N SER A 260 0.52 9.10 0.03
CA SER A 260 0.13 8.75 -1.35
C SER A 260 1.06 7.73 -2.04
N MET A 261 2.29 7.54 -1.56
CA MET A 261 3.18 6.47 -2.06
C MET A 261 2.59 5.07 -1.91
N LEU A 262 1.73 4.85 -0.91
CA LEU A 262 1.01 3.58 -0.76
C LEU A 262 0.09 3.28 -1.95
N GLN A 263 -0.41 4.30 -2.62
CA GLN A 263 -1.35 4.16 -3.74
C GLN A 263 -0.66 3.67 -5.02
N VAL A 264 0.65 3.84 -5.12
CA VAL A 264 1.43 3.56 -6.33
C VAL A 264 2.24 2.28 -6.17
N GLY A 265 1.90 1.25 -6.94
CA GLY A 265 2.73 0.05 -7.10
C GLY A 265 2.90 -0.86 -5.87
N VAL A 266 2.23 -0.59 -4.74
CA VAL A 266 2.29 -1.46 -3.57
C VAL A 266 1.30 -2.61 -3.71
N ASP A 267 1.82 -3.81 -3.93
CA ASP A 267 1.04 -5.05 -3.99
C ASP A 267 1.54 -6.05 -2.95
N VAL A 268 1.15 -5.84 -1.70
CA VAL A 268 1.47 -6.75 -0.58
C VAL A 268 0.19 -7.40 -0.09
N GLN A 269 -0.05 -8.63 -0.54
CA GLN A 269 -1.32 -9.35 -0.33
C GLN A 269 -1.60 -9.71 1.12
N ARG A 270 -0.53 -9.85 1.96
CA ARG A 270 -0.69 -10.22 3.36
C ARG A 270 -1.33 -9.15 4.25
N LEU A 271 -1.34 -7.88 3.83
CA LEU A 271 -1.81 -6.78 4.68
C LEU A 271 -3.34 -6.77 4.77
N GLY A 272 -3.86 -6.87 5.99
CA GLY A 272 -5.30 -6.88 6.29
C GLY A 272 -5.78 -5.73 7.18
N LEU A 273 -4.87 -4.95 7.80
CA LEU A 273 -5.23 -3.93 8.79
C LEU A 273 -4.74 -2.55 8.38
N MET A 274 -5.66 -1.57 8.33
CA MET A 274 -5.32 -0.18 8.01
C MET A 274 -6.02 0.81 8.93
N LEU A 275 -5.30 1.86 9.32
CA LEU A 275 -5.82 3.06 9.97
C LEU A 275 -5.67 4.25 9.02
N VAL A 276 -6.79 4.77 8.52
CA VAL A 276 -6.81 6.01 7.72
C VAL A 276 -7.03 7.19 8.66
N VAL A 277 -6.02 8.05 8.78
CA VAL A 277 -6.06 9.23 9.66
C VAL A 277 -6.52 10.45 8.88
N GLY A 278 -7.73 10.89 9.17
CA GLY A 278 -8.41 11.91 8.37
C GLY A 278 -8.84 11.38 7.00
N GLN A 279 -10.04 11.73 6.59
CA GLN A 279 -10.53 11.32 5.28
C GLN A 279 -9.71 12.01 4.17
N PRO A 280 -9.24 11.27 3.16
CA PRO A 280 -8.65 11.86 1.96
C PRO A 280 -9.59 12.87 1.28
N LYS A 281 -9.01 13.87 0.62
CA LYS A 281 -9.76 15.00 0.05
C LYS A 281 -10.76 14.61 -1.03
N ASN A 282 -10.52 13.48 -1.68
CA ASN A 282 -11.42 12.96 -2.70
C ASN A 282 -11.68 11.46 -2.52
N THR A 283 -12.82 11.01 -3.03
CA THR A 283 -13.25 9.61 -2.93
C THR A 283 -12.30 8.64 -3.65
N ALA A 284 -11.74 9.07 -4.77
CA ALA A 284 -10.79 8.25 -5.53
C ALA A 284 -9.54 7.91 -4.71
N GLU A 285 -8.97 8.92 -4.07
CA GLU A 285 -7.81 8.76 -3.18
C GLU A 285 -8.14 7.82 -2.00
N TYR A 286 -9.33 7.98 -1.40
CA TYR A 286 -9.80 7.11 -0.33
C TYR A 286 -9.91 5.64 -0.77
N ILE A 287 -10.52 5.40 -1.93
CA ILE A 287 -10.65 4.05 -2.51
C ILE A 287 -9.26 3.45 -2.81
N GLN A 288 -8.39 4.22 -3.46
CA GLN A 288 -7.05 3.76 -3.83
C GLN A 288 -6.19 3.43 -2.61
N ALA A 289 -6.24 4.26 -1.56
CA ALA A 289 -5.51 4.01 -0.32
C ALA A 289 -6.06 2.79 0.41
N SER A 290 -7.37 2.76 0.68
CA SER A 290 -7.99 1.69 1.47
C SER A 290 -8.00 0.33 0.76
N SER A 291 -7.94 0.31 -0.57
CA SER A 291 -7.84 -0.94 -1.35
C SER A 291 -6.48 -1.64 -1.29
N ARG A 292 -5.48 -1.03 -0.64
CA ARG A 292 -4.14 -1.63 -0.50
C ARG A 292 -4.02 -2.66 0.62
N VAL A 293 -5.05 -2.80 1.45
CA VAL A 293 -5.17 -3.88 2.44
C VAL A 293 -6.39 -4.76 2.13
N GLY A 294 -6.36 -6.01 2.56
CA GLY A 294 -7.44 -6.96 2.29
C GLY A 294 -7.61 -7.25 0.81
N ARG A 295 -6.51 -7.40 0.08
CA ARG A 295 -6.53 -7.70 -1.37
C ARG A 295 -6.86 -9.16 -1.67
N ASP A 296 -6.77 -10.03 -0.69
CA ASP A 296 -7.26 -11.40 -0.71
C ASP A 296 -8.51 -11.49 0.17
N PRO A 297 -9.72 -11.25 -0.39
CA PRO A 297 -10.93 -11.15 0.42
C PRO A 297 -11.37 -12.48 1.03
N SER A 298 -10.95 -13.61 0.48
CA SER A 298 -11.33 -14.94 0.95
C SER A 298 -10.48 -15.40 2.14
N ALA A 299 -9.18 -15.22 2.06
CA ALA A 299 -8.24 -15.67 3.09
C ALA A 299 -7.80 -14.56 4.04
N ARG A 300 -7.79 -13.30 3.58
CA ARG A 300 -7.21 -12.14 4.28
C ARG A 300 -8.09 -10.88 4.15
N PRO A 301 -9.33 -10.93 4.65
CA PRO A 301 -10.25 -9.79 4.53
C PRO A 301 -9.68 -8.55 5.22
N GLY A 302 -9.93 -7.39 4.63
CA GLY A 302 -9.41 -6.11 5.13
C GLY A 302 -10.25 -5.51 6.25
N LEU A 303 -9.59 -4.85 7.19
CA LEU A 303 -10.19 -4.03 8.26
C LEU A 303 -9.51 -2.65 8.27
#